data_edd1c56ee94463fc56d4fcbfeeae0e73
#
_entry.id   edd1c56ee94463fc56d4fcbfeeae0e73
#
_cell.length_a   1.000
_cell.length_b   1.000
_cell.length_c   1.000
_cell.angle_alpha   90.00
_cell.angle_beta   90.00
_cell.angle_gamma   90.00
#
_symmetry.space_group_name_H-M   'P 1'
#
loop_
_entity.id
_entity.type
_entity.pdbx_description
1 polymer ?
#
loop_
_entity_poly.entity_id
_entity_poly.type
_entity_poly.pdbx_seq_one_letter_code
_entity_poly.pdbx_strand_id
1 'polypeptide(L)'
;MTRDLARRVSRRSFLGNISALLFSAGVPLLPVARGASPAPGRPDAAADPGDPQTCEYWRHCAIDGFLCACCGGSTQSCPPGTEASAVTWVGTCHNPADGHDYIVSYNDCCGKSQCGRCLCTRNEDDKPLYMPFKSNDYNWCAGSKVGISYHCSTARVVGVAK
;
A
#
# COMPACT_ATOMS: atom_id res chain seq x y z
N MET A 1 31.20 47.55 24.73
CA MET A 1 31.39 46.10 25.02
C MET A 1 30.67 45.14 24.08
N THR A 2 29.79 45.61 23.20
CA THR A 2 29.01 44.72 22.28
C THR A 2 29.68 44.45 20.92
N ARG A 3 30.72 45.16 20.55
CA ARG A 3 31.40 45.00 19.24
C ARG A 3 32.47 43.91 19.20
N ASP A 4 32.99 43.50 20.35
CA ASP A 4 34.05 42.47 20.41
C ASP A 4 33.53 41.04 20.42
N LEU A 5 32.25 40.82 20.80
CA LEU A 5 31.64 39.48 20.73
C LEU A 5 31.34 39.05 19.28
N ALA A 6 31.00 40.01 18.42
CA ALA A 6 30.63 39.71 17.03
C ALA A 6 31.84 39.29 16.16
N ARG A 7 33.07 39.57 16.59
CA ARG A 7 34.28 39.21 15.86
C ARG A 7 34.83 37.80 16.17
N ARG A 8 34.37 37.18 17.28
CA ARG A 8 34.88 35.87 17.72
C ARG A 8 34.03 34.68 17.29
N VAL A 9 32.84 34.89 16.75
CA VAL A 9 32.01 33.80 16.29
C VAL A 9 31.99 33.78 14.75
N SER A 10 32.82 32.91 14.20
CA SER A 10 32.77 32.64 12.76
C SER A 10 31.40 32.13 12.38
N ARG A 11 30.82 32.63 11.29
CA ARG A 11 29.51 32.19 10.76
C ARG A 11 29.43 30.67 10.55
N ARG A 12 30.58 30.02 10.30
CA ARG A 12 30.69 28.56 10.19
C ARG A 12 30.55 27.84 11.53
N SER A 13 31.06 28.41 12.62
CA SER A 13 30.94 27.82 13.96
C SER A 13 29.54 27.98 14.53
N PHE A 14 28.84 29.06 14.19
CA PHE A 14 27.47 29.28 14.66
C PHE A 14 26.49 28.25 14.04
N LEU A 15 26.58 27.99 12.74
CA LEU A 15 25.72 26.99 12.06
C LEU A 15 26.08 25.57 12.52
N GLY A 16 27.33 25.27 12.79
CA GLY A 16 27.73 23.95 13.30
C GLY A 16 27.18 23.66 14.70
N ASN A 17 27.18 24.67 15.58
CA ASN A 17 26.68 24.52 16.95
C ASN A 17 25.12 24.41 17.00
N ILE A 18 24.41 25.09 16.10
CA ILE A 18 22.95 24.96 16.01
C ILE A 18 22.59 23.55 15.50
N SER A 19 23.33 23.02 14.53
CA SER A 19 23.11 21.66 14.04
C SER A 19 23.33 20.61 15.12
N ALA A 20 24.34 20.77 15.96
CA ALA A 20 24.61 19.84 17.06
C ALA A 20 23.54 19.87 18.15
N LEU A 21 22.95 21.04 18.42
CA LEU A 21 21.86 21.18 19.40
C LEU A 21 20.51 20.63 18.90
N LEU A 22 20.27 20.65 17.60
CA LEU A 22 19.03 20.09 17.01
C LEU A 22 19.07 18.56 16.93
N PHE A 23 20.26 17.95 16.90
CA PHE A 23 20.39 16.48 16.90
C PHE A 23 20.35 15.86 18.30
N SER A 24 20.50 16.63 19.37
CA SER A 24 20.45 16.12 20.74
C SER A 24 19.04 16.13 21.36
N ALA A 25 18.05 16.78 20.73
CA ALA A 25 16.65 16.54 21.04
C ALA A 25 16.23 15.26 20.32
N GLY A 26 16.39 14.12 20.98
CA GLY A 26 15.97 12.83 20.49
C GLY A 26 14.46 12.85 20.20
N VAL A 27 14.08 13.19 18.96
CA VAL A 27 12.78 12.85 18.45
C VAL A 27 12.75 11.32 18.40
N PRO A 28 11.90 10.63 19.17
CA PRO A 28 11.75 9.21 19.01
C PRO A 28 11.22 8.99 17.58
N LEU A 29 12.13 8.64 16.68
CA LEU A 29 11.76 8.06 15.41
C LEU A 29 11.03 6.77 15.75
N LEU A 30 9.71 6.84 15.76
CA LEU A 30 8.88 5.63 15.81
C LEU A 30 9.37 4.74 14.68
N PRO A 31 9.84 3.52 14.98
CA PRO A 31 10.19 2.59 13.92
C PRO A 31 8.92 2.26 13.15
N VAL A 32 8.75 2.90 12.01
CA VAL A 32 7.76 2.44 11.03
C VAL A 32 8.32 1.12 10.53
N ALA A 33 7.83 0.03 11.07
CA ALA A 33 8.15 -1.32 10.61
C ALA A 33 7.62 -1.48 9.18
N ARG A 34 8.46 -1.14 8.22
CA ARG A 34 8.27 -1.49 6.81
C ARG A 34 8.83 -2.89 6.61
N GLY A 35 7.99 -3.86 6.72
CA GLY A 35 8.37 -5.26 6.58
C GLY A 35 7.86 -6.03 7.79
N ALA A 36 6.62 -6.45 7.73
CA ALA A 36 6.02 -7.21 8.78
C ALA A 36 6.59 -8.62 8.80
N SER A 37 7.45 -8.88 9.76
CA SER A 37 7.36 -10.16 10.44
C SER A 37 5.99 -10.22 11.13
N PRO A 38 5.28 -11.35 11.12
CA PRO A 38 4.01 -11.46 11.83
C PRO A 38 4.24 -11.15 13.30
N ALA A 39 3.59 -10.09 13.80
CA ALA A 39 3.57 -9.79 15.22
C ALA A 39 2.91 -10.96 15.95
N PRO A 40 3.47 -11.46 17.06
CA PRO A 40 2.81 -12.45 17.88
C PRO A 40 1.53 -11.82 18.46
N GLY A 41 0.37 -12.37 18.10
CA GLY A 41 -0.93 -11.87 18.57
C GLY A 41 -1.83 -11.28 17.49
N ARG A 42 -1.45 -11.34 16.19
CA ARG A 42 -2.45 -11.25 15.15
C ARG A 42 -3.40 -12.43 15.35
N PRO A 43 -4.72 -12.25 15.43
CA PRO A 43 -5.60 -13.39 15.32
C PRO A 43 -5.17 -14.07 14.01
N ASP A 44 -4.56 -15.25 14.17
CA ASP A 44 -4.24 -16.13 13.07
C ASP A 44 -5.46 -16.14 12.20
N ALA A 45 -5.25 -16.00 10.90
CA ALA A 45 -6.30 -15.92 9.94
C ALA A 45 -7.36 -16.97 10.27
N ALA A 46 -8.33 -16.55 11.07
CA ALA A 46 -9.53 -17.32 11.29
C ALA A 46 -9.96 -17.70 9.89
N ALA A 47 -10.25 -18.96 9.68
CA ALA A 47 -10.43 -19.59 8.39
C ALA A 47 -10.72 -18.59 7.29
N ASP A 48 -9.85 -18.50 6.30
CA ASP A 48 -9.98 -17.58 5.19
C ASP A 48 -10.93 -18.23 4.17
N PRO A 49 -12.24 -18.03 4.30
CA PRO A 49 -13.22 -18.80 3.55
C PRO A 49 -13.33 -18.30 2.14
N GLY A 50 -13.50 -19.24 1.23
CA GLY A 50 -13.72 -18.96 -0.19
C GLY A 50 -12.48 -19.14 -1.03
N ASP A 51 -12.68 -19.02 -2.34
CA ASP A 51 -11.64 -19.18 -3.35
C ASP A 51 -11.10 -17.82 -3.76
N PRO A 52 -9.80 -17.53 -3.53
CA PRO A 52 -9.19 -16.26 -3.92
C PRO A 52 -9.12 -16.05 -5.45
N GLN A 53 -9.50 -17.02 -6.26
CA GLN A 53 -9.57 -16.90 -7.71
C GLN A 53 -10.96 -16.49 -8.21
N THR A 54 -11.93 -16.29 -7.31
CA THR A 54 -13.28 -15.85 -7.67
C THR A 54 -13.58 -14.44 -7.19
N CYS A 55 -14.51 -13.77 -7.85
CA CYS A 55 -14.93 -12.42 -7.46
C CYS A 55 -15.73 -12.41 -6.14
N GLU A 56 -16.33 -13.53 -5.77
CA GLU A 56 -17.15 -13.71 -4.58
C GLU A 56 -16.34 -13.88 -3.31
N TYR A 57 -15.02 -14.07 -3.44
CA TYR A 57 -14.14 -14.15 -2.29
C TYR A 57 -14.25 -12.88 -1.42
N TRP A 58 -14.43 -13.07 -0.12
CA TRP A 58 -14.80 -11.97 0.80
C TRP A 58 -13.85 -10.76 0.77
N ARG A 59 -12.54 -10.97 0.54
CA ARG A 59 -11.58 -9.86 0.45
C ARG A 59 -11.73 -9.04 -0.83
N HIS A 60 -12.51 -9.49 -1.79
CA HIS A 60 -12.70 -8.82 -3.07
C HIS A 60 -13.89 -7.86 -3.08
N CYS A 61 -14.41 -7.44 -1.92
CA CYS A 61 -15.60 -6.62 -1.80
C CYS A 61 -15.53 -5.26 -2.53
N ALA A 62 -14.32 -4.72 -2.70
CA ALA A 62 -14.09 -3.45 -3.40
C ALA A 62 -12.97 -3.57 -4.46
N ILE A 63 -12.68 -4.77 -4.94
CA ILE A 63 -11.67 -4.96 -5.96
C ILE A 63 -12.18 -4.50 -7.33
N ASP A 64 -11.31 -3.87 -8.12
CA ASP A 64 -11.58 -3.54 -9.51
C ASP A 64 -10.35 -3.88 -10.36
N GLY A 65 -10.43 -4.95 -11.14
CA GLY A 65 -9.33 -5.43 -11.97
C GLY A 65 -9.17 -6.94 -12.00
N PHE A 66 -8.06 -7.40 -12.54
CA PHE A 66 -7.70 -8.82 -12.61
C PHE A 66 -7.15 -9.30 -11.27
N LEU A 67 -7.59 -10.46 -10.81
CA LEU A 67 -7.10 -11.03 -9.55
C LEU A 67 -5.67 -11.54 -9.68
N CYS A 68 -4.75 -11.06 -8.86
CA CYS A 68 -3.36 -11.55 -8.87
C CYS A 68 -3.25 -13.03 -8.51
N ALA A 69 -4.21 -13.60 -7.76
CA ALA A 69 -4.30 -15.02 -7.51
C ALA A 69 -4.48 -15.88 -8.77
N CYS A 70 -5.06 -15.30 -9.84
CA CYS A 70 -5.18 -15.95 -11.16
C CYS A 70 -3.97 -15.68 -12.07
N CYS A 71 -3.10 -14.76 -11.68
CA CYS A 71 -2.07 -14.18 -12.55
C CYS A 71 -0.64 -14.53 -12.13
N GLY A 72 -0.49 -15.56 -11.30
CA GLY A 72 0.82 -16.03 -10.81
C GLY A 72 1.33 -15.29 -9.57
N GLY A 73 0.49 -14.49 -8.94
CA GLY A 73 0.68 -13.90 -7.63
C GLY A 73 -0.21 -14.55 -6.57
N SER A 74 -0.62 -13.75 -5.60
CA SER A 74 -1.58 -14.14 -4.58
C SER A 74 -2.46 -12.95 -4.18
N THR A 75 -3.36 -13.15 -3.22
CA THR A 75 -4.11 -12.03 -2.62
C THR A 75 -3.18 -11.02 -1.92
N GLN A 76 -1.96 -11.42 -1.58
CA GLN A 76 -1.03 -10.60 -0.79
C GLN A 76 0.23 -10.18 -1.54
N SER A 77 0.52 -10.77 -2.68
CA SER A 77 1.77 -10.56 -3.42
C SER A 77 1.57 -10.42 -4.91
N CYS A 78 2.28 -9.48 -5.48
CA CYS A 78 2.37 -9.31 -6.92
C CYS A 78 3.11 -10.49 -7.58
N PRO A 79 2.74 -10.84 -8.83
CA PRO A 79 3.48 -11.83 -9.62
C PRO A 79 4.94 -11.43 -9.84
N PRO A 80 5.84 -12.40 -10.04
CA PRO A 80 7.24 -12.12 -10.37
C PRO A 80 7.38 -11.16 -11.55
N GLY A 81 8.26 -10.17 -11.43
CA GLY A 81 8.51 -9.15 -12.45
C GLY A 81 7.44 -8.04 -12.51
N THR A 82 6.61 -7.95 -11.51
CA THR A 82 5.74 -6.80 -11.26
C THR A 82 5.99 -6.22 -9.88
N GLU A 83 5.63 -4.96 -9.67
CA GLU A 83 5.78 -4.23 -8.41
C GLU A 83 4.43 -3.65 -8.00
N ALA A 84 4.15 -3.69 -6.70
CA ALA A 84 2.93 -3.08 -6.18
C ALA A 84 2.96 -1.56 -6.34
N SER A 85 1.84 -0.98 -6.74
CA SER A 85 1.66 0.47 -6.82
C SER A 85 1.97 1.14 -5.49
N ALA A 86 2.55 2.35 -5.54
CA ALA A 86 2.85 3.15 -4.35
C ALA A 86 1.58 3.67 -3.67
N VAL A 87 0.51 3.78 -4.42
CA VAL A 87 -0.81 4.25 -3.99
C VAL A 87 -1.79 3.09 -4.04
N THR A 88 -2.73 3.07 -3.12
CA THR A 88 -3.68 1.98 -2.93
C THR A 88 -5.06 2.57 -2.62
N TRP A 89 -6.12 1.81 -2.86
CA TRP A 89 -7.43 2.10 -2.30
C TRP A 89 -7.78 1.07 -1.24
N VAL A 90 -8.78 1.34 -0.44
CA VAL A 90 -9.21 0.46 0.64
C VAL A 90 -10.70 0.21 0.57
N GLY A 91 -11.12 -0.97 1.01
CA GLY A 91 -12.50 -1.33 1.25
C GLY A 91 -12.68 -1.96 2.62
N THR A 92 -13.90 -1.93 3.12
CA THR A 92 -14.27 -2.65 4.35
C THR A 92 -15.06 -3.88 3.96
N CYS A 93 -14.48 -5.06 4.17
CA CYS A 93 -15.04 -6.33 3.74
C CYS A 93 -15.42 -7.21 4.95
N HIS A 94 -16.60 -7.79 4.88
CA HIS A 94 -17.10 -8.72 5.89
C HIS A 94 -16.53 -10.12 5.70
N ASN A 95 -15.91 -10.69 6.74
CA ASN A 95 -15.47 -12.08 6.72
C ASN A 95 -16.58 -12.98 7.32
N PRO A 96 -17.20 -13.86 6.52
CA PRO A 96 -18.31 -14.70 6.99
C PRO A 96 -17.86 -15.81 7.95
N ALA A 97 -16.56 -16.10 8.08
CA ALA A 97 -16.08 -17.15 8.95
C ALA A 97 -16.02 -16.72 10.42
N ASP A 98 -15.76 -15.44 10.69
CA ASP A 98 -15.62 -14.92 12.05
C ASP A 98 -16.58 -13.76 12.36
N GLY A 99 -17.34 -13.30 11.34
CA GLY A 99 -18.31 -12.24 11.46
C GLY A 99 -17.72 -10.84 11.68
N HIS A 100 -16.42 -10.65 11.44
CA HIS A 100 -15.76 -9.36 11.57
C HIS A 100 -15.63 -8.64 10.24
N ASP A 101 -15.60 -7.32 10.30
CA ASP A 101 -15.28 -6.46 9.17
C ASP A 101 -13.80 -6.13 9.16
N TYR A 102 -13.17 -6.28 8.00
CA TYR A 102 -11.75 -6.06 7.80
C TYR A 102 -11.49 -4.92 6.84
N ILE A 103 -10.47 -4.14 7.12
CA ILE A 103 -9.94 -3.17 6.17
C ILE A 103 -9.02 -3.92 5.23
N VAL A 104 -9.40 -3.93 3.94
CA VAL A 104 -8.64 -4.55 2.86
C VAL A 104 -8.03 -3.46 1.99
N SER A 105 -6.72 -3.54 1.79
CA SER A 105 -5.97 -2.67 0.89
C SER A 105 -5.76 -3.35 -0.45
N TYR A 106 -6.09 -2.64 -1.52
CA TYR A 106 -5.93 -3.09 -2.89
C TYR A 106 -4.78 -2.35 -3.54
N ASN A 107 -3.81 -3.11 -4.06
CA ASN A 107 -2.69 -2.56 -4.81
C ASN A 107 -2.67 -3.14 -6.21
N ASP A 108 -2.49 -2.29 -7.19
CA ASP A 108 -2.17 -2.73 -8.54
C ASP A 108 -0.73 -3.24 -8.64
N CYS A 109 -0.55 -4.31 -9.35
CA CYS A 109 0.76 -4.84 -9.70
C CYS A 109 1.14 -4.34 -11.10
N CYS A 110 2.24 -3.59 -11.16
CA CYS A 110 2.64 -2.78 -12.31
C CYS A 110 3.89 -3.35 -13.00
N GLY A 111 4.07 -3.04 -14.28
CA GLY A 111 5.28 -3.40 -15.03
C GLY A 111 5.09 -4.49 -16.10
N LYS A 112 3.92 -5.10 -16.16
CA LYS A 112 3.53 -6.06 -17.21
C LYS A 112 2.19 -5.69 -17.81
N SER A 113 1.90 -6.19 -19.01
CA SER A 113 0.59 -6.09 -19.63
C SER A 113 -0.48 -6.77 -18.78
N GLN A 114 -1.72 -6.40 -18.97
CA GLN A 114 -2.87 -6.99 -18.30
C GLN A 114 -2.85 -8.51 -18.33
N CYS A 115 -3.13 -9.12 -17.20
CA CYS A 115 -3.16 -10.58 -17.04
C CYS A 115 -4.27 -11.25 -17.87
N GLY A 116 -5.43 -10.61 -18.01
CA GLY A 116 -6.55 -11.10 -18.79
C GLY A 116 -7.35 -12.22 -18.14
N ARG A 117 -7.11 -12.57 -16.87
CA ARG A 117 -7.81 -13.63 -16.14
C ARG A 117 -8.54 -13.10 -14.92
N CYS A 118 -9.70 -13.69 -14.61
CA CYS A 118 -10.47 -13.40 -13.39
C CYS A 118 -10.66 -11.90 -13.19
N LEU A 119 -11.32 -11.24 -14.15
CA LEU A 119 -11.67 -9.84 -14.05
C LEU A 119 -12.84 -9.68 -13.08
N CYS A 120 -12.65 -8.84 -12.07
CA CYS A 120 -13.67 -8.45 -11.11
C CYS A 120 -13.87 -6.95 -11.12
N THR A 121 -15.12 -6.49 -11.10
CA THR A 121 -15.46 -5.08 -11.05
C THR A 121 -16.47 -4.89 -9.93
N ARG A 122 -15.97 -4.70 -8.71
CA ARG A 122 -16.77 -4.51 -7.51
C ARG A 122 -16.61 -3.15 -6.88
N ASN A 123 -15.60 -2.40 -7.28
CA ASN A 123 -15.49 -1.00 -6.92
C ASN A 123 -16.55 -0.23 -7.70
N GLU A 124 -17.47 0.43 -7.02
CA GLU A 124 -18.65 1.00 -7.63
C GLU A 124 -18.39 2.39 -8.19
N ASP A 125 -17.54 3.16 -7.57
CA ASP A 125 -17.39 4.58 -7.83
C ASP A 125 -16.15 4.93 -8.65
N ASP A 126 -14.97 4.40 -8.27
CA ASP A 126 -13.70 4.73 -8.89
C ASP A 126 -13.22 3.61 -9.80
N LYS A 127 -13.22 3.87 -11.11
CA LYS A 127 -12.74 2.92 -12.13
C LYS A 127 -11.32 3.28 -12.56
N PRO A 128 -10.40 2.32 -12.57
CA PRO A 128 -9.02 2.61 -12.97
C PRO A 128 -8.90 2.94 -14.46
N LEU A 129 -7.92 3.80 -14.80
CA LEU A 129 -7.68 4.27 -16.17
C LEU A 129 -7.42 3.15 -17.18
N TYR A 130 -6.84 2.03 -16.75
CA TYR A 130 -6.60 0.88 -17.63
C TYR A 130 -7.87 0.17 -18.10
N MET A 131 -9.03 0.57 -17.58
CA MET A 131 -10.35 0.16 -18.01
C MET A 131 -11.15 1.37 -18.51
N PRO A 132 -10.78 1.99 -19.64
CA PRO A 132 -11.24 3.32 -20.05
C PRO A 132 -12.75 3.43 -20.25
N PHE A 133 -13.42 2.34 -20.61
CA PHE A 133 -14.90 2.32 -20.75
C PHE A 133 -15.65 2.27 -19.41
N LYS A 134 -14.91 2.07 -18.31
CA LYS A 134 -15.41 2.03 -16.91
C LYS A 134 -14.64 2.96 -15.98
N SER A 135 -13.58 3.57 -16.48
CA SER A 135 -12.62 4.34 -15.68
C SER A 135 -13.16 5.70 -15.27
N ASN A 136 -12.78 6.14 -14.10
CA ASN A 136 -12.84 7.53 -13.67
C ASN A 136 -11.48 8.23 -13.82
N ASP A 137 -10.57 7.68 -14.62
CA ASP A 137 -9.29 8.25 -14.99
C ASP A 137 -8.15 8.13 -13.98
N TYR A 138 -8.25 7.22 -13.02
CA TYR A 138 -7.15 7.00 -12.09
C TYR A 138 -6.30 5.78 -12.48
N ASN A 139 -5.02 6.00 -12.76
CA ASN A 139 -4.04 4.94 -13.01
C ASN A 139 -3.17 4.74 -11.76
N TRP A 140 -3.47 3.71 -10.99
CA TRP A 140 -2.75 3.39 -9.76
C TRP A 140 -1.29 3.01 -9.98
N CYS A 141 -0.90 2.63 -11.20
CA CYS A 141 0.48 2.39 -11.58
C CYS A 141 1.28 3.66 -11.92
N ALA A 142 0.66 4.83 -11.92
CA ALA A 142 1.37 6.08 -12.08
C ALA A 142 2.37 6.28 -10.94
N GLY A 143 3.65 6.52 -11.30
CA GLY A 143 4.75 6.62 -10.33
C GLY A 143 5.41 5.30 -9.94
N SER A 144 4.99 4.17 -10.49
CA SER A 144 5.70 2.89 -10.34
C SER A 144 7.09 2.96 -10.99
N LYS A 145 8.09 2.35 -10.35
CA LYS A 145 9.47 2.32 -10.87
C LYS A 145 9.66 1.36 -12.04
N VAL A 146 8.82 0.33 -12.13
CA VAL A 146 8.90 -0.71 -13.16
C VAL A 146 8.03 -0.44 -14.38
N GLY A 147 7.26 0.64 -14.38
CA GLY A 147 6.40 1.06 -15.49
C GLY A 147 4.94 1.24 -15.09
N ILE A 148 4.21 1.95 -15.93
CA ILE A 148 2.81 2.34 -15.69
C ILE A 148 1.79 1.29 -16.16
N SER A 149 2.26 0.17 -16.74
CA SER A 149 1.38 -0.88 -17.23
C SER A 149 0.82 -1.68 -16.08
N TYR A 150 -0.50 -1.78 -16.03
CA TYR A 150 -1.23 -2.58 -15.06
C TYR A 150 -1.26 -4.06 -15.45
N HIS A 151 -1.11 -4.94 -14.47
CA HIS A 151 -1.16 -6.39 -14.66
C HIS A 151 -2.33 -7.06 -13.93
N CYS A 152 -2.41 -6.90 -12.63
CA CYS A 152 -3.45 -7.46 -11.75
C CYS A 152 -3.50 -6.67 -10.43
N SER A 153 -4.50 -6.96 -9.59
CA SER A 153 -4.64 -6.31 -8.27
C SER A 153 -4.59 -7.33 -7.14
N THR A 154 -3.96 -6.95 -6.05
CA THR A 154 -3.92 -7.70 -4.78
C THR A 154 -5.03 -7.23 -3.84
N ALA A 155 -5.39 -8.04 -2.83
CA ALA A 155 -6.38 -7.73 -1.80
C ALA A 155 -5.83 -8.11 -0.42
N ARG A 156 -5.14 -7.21 0.22
CA ARG A 156 -4.37 -7.45 1.44
C ARG A 156 -5.12 -6.96 2.67
N VAL A 157 -5.36 -7.81 3.67
CA VAL A 157 -5.90 -7.38 4.96
C VAL A 157 -4.86 -6.54 5.70
N VAL A 158 -5.24 -5.34 6.10
CA VAL A 158 -4.38 -4.37 6.79
C VAL A 158 -4.86 -4.02 8.18
N GLY A 159 -6.10 -4.35 8.52
CA GLY A 159 -6.67 -4.10 9.84
C GLY A 159 -8.05 -4.70 10.02
N VAL A 160 -8.60 -4.56 11.22
CA VAL A 160 -9.98 -4.86 11.56
C VAL A 160 -10.73 -3.54 11.66
N ALA A 161 -11.89 -3.44 11.04
CA ALA A 161 -12.78 -2.29 11.21
C ALA A 161 -13.40 -2.34 12.62
N LYS A 162 -13.56 -1.17 13.23
CA LYS A 162 -14.16 -1.03 14.57
C LYS A 162 -15.64 -0.77 14.46
#